data_8d7c86030a3410a73a37f113bfda4038
#
_entry.id   8d7c86030a3410a73a37f113bfda4038
#
_cell.length_a   1.000
_cell.length_b   1.000
_cell.length_c   1.000
_cell.angle_alpha   90.00
_cell.angle_beta   90.00
_cell.angle_gamma   90.00
#
_symmetry.space_group_name_H-M   'P 1'
#
loop_
_entity.id
_entity.type
_entity.pdbx_description
1 polymer ?
#
loop_
_entity_poly.entity_id
_entity_poly.type
_entity_poly.pdbx_seq_one_letter_code
_entity_poly.pdbx_strand_id
1 'polypeptide(L)'
;MSNHLNDLYQNQLIFSMEVTMTDLKQQDIVKKINQLTNLQYLSLVNHTNNDQEWHELLTAGQVFHMRTKRPLLLHVPAGIIAKSQIHQKLIELQENQLDHLLIMRGDRIAPAANYHSATNLLKDINQSAFDFDLGATVDPNKIATLGLPALLSEIDTKIAAGAEFLITQIFFDLSLFKQLQQALQQRYPQVPLIAGVFPVMTVKQGQWIENNLGQKLPLALTNRLTSLPANQQLKQYWCDWLKELRLTGPAGVHFFAGIDIAFVKELMDTSY
;
A
#
# COMPACT_ATOMS: atom_id res chain seq x y z
N MET A 1 -3.22 22.80 9.74
CA MET A 1 -3.47 22.06 8.50
C MET A 1 -3.90 20.68 8.94
N SER A 2 -4.97 20.14 8.40
CA SER A 2 -5.40 18.76 8.70
C SER A 2 -4.24 17.83 8.39
N ASN A 3 -3.94 16.91 9.31
CA ASN A 3 -2.86 15.93 9.12
C ASN A 3 -3.39 14.64 8.46
N HIS A 4 -4.66 14.61 8.04
CA HIS A 4 -5.27 13.39 7.51
C HIS A 4 -4.82 13.10 6.06
N LEU A 5 -4.40 11.86 5.81
CA LEU A 5 -4.03 11.40 4.45
C LEU A 5 -5.20 11.53 3.48
N ASN A 6 -6.43 11.38 3.96
CA ASN A 6 -7.62 11.48 3.12
C ASN A 6 -7.76 12.85 2.44
N ASP A 7 -7.30 13.92 3.06
CA ASP A 7 -7.32 15.26 2.50
C ASP A 7 -6.38 15.41 1.28
N LEU A 8 -5.32 14.60 1.21
CA LEU A 8 -4.39 14.63 0.07
C LEU A 8 -5.07 14.21 -1.24
N TYR A 9 -6.06 13.31 -1.18
CA TYR A 9 -6.69 12.71 -2.36
C TYR A 9 -7.76 13.58 -3.02
N GLN A 10 -8.11 14.74 -2.45
CA GLN A 10 -9.26 15.50 -2.91
C GLN A 10 -9.06 16.22 -4.24
N ASN A 11 -7.82 16.59 -4.62
CA ASN A 11 -7.60 17.53 -5.73
C ASN A 11 -6.52 17.12 -6.74
N GLN A 12 -5.82 16.03 -6.53
CA GLN A 12 -4.72 15.59 -7.41
C GLN A 12 -4.44 14.10 -7.29
N LEU A 13 -3.78 13.55 -8.30
CA LEU A 13 -3.25 12.20 -8.23
C LEU A 13 -2.09 12.16 -7.21
N ILE A 14 -2.21 11.31 -6.20
CA ILE A 14 -1.23 11.16 -5.13
C ILE A 14 -0.26 10.01 -5.42
N PHE A 15 1.03 10.26 -5.20
CA PHE A 15 2.05 9.21 -5.25
C PHE A 15 2.56 8.87 -3.85
N SER A 16 2.68 7.59 -3.58
CA SER A 16 3.28 7.06 -2.37
C SER A 16 4.16 5.86 -2.68
N MET A 17 5.08 5.53 -1.79
CA MET A 17 5.89 4.31 -1.95
C MET A 17 6.16 3.64 -0.61
N GLU A 18 6.31 2.32 -0.67
CA GLU A 18 6.75 1.53 0.47
C GLU A 18 8.25 1.64 0.71
N VAL A 19 8.59 1.61 1.99
CA VAL A 19 9.94 1.43 2.49
C VAL A 19 9.96 0.32 3.52
N THR A 20 11.08 -0.38 3.61
CA THR A 20 11.30 -1.45 4.61
C THR A 20 12.31 -1.00 5.66
N MET A 21 12.40 -1.72 6.79
CA MET A 21 13.45 -1.52 7.78
C MET A 21 14.87 -1.66 7.19
N THR A 22 15.03 -2.46 6.13
CA THR A 22 16.31 -2.57 5.41
C THR A 22 16.63 -1.29 4.64
N ASP A 23 15.62 -0.67 4.02
CA ASP A 23 15.79 0.61 3.32
C ASP A 23 16.15 1.73 4.28
N LEU A 24 15.52 1.78 5.46
CA LEU A 24 15.78 2.80 6.47
C LEU A 24 17.24 2.79 6.98
N LYS A 25 17.93 1.65 6.90
CA LYS A 25 19.34 1.51 7.28
C LYS A 25 20.31 2.03 6.23
N GLN A 26 19.88 2.33 4.99
CA GLN A 26 20.74 2.87 3.94
C GLN A 26 21.05 4.34 4.23
N GLN A 27 22.34 4.71 4.18
CA GLN A 27 22.80 6.06 4.53
C GLN A 27 22.21 7.17 3.65
N ASP A 28 21.95 6.88 2.37
CA ASP A 28 21.51 7.84 1.36
C ASP A 28 20.00 7.78 1.07
N ILE A 29 19.25 6.90 1.74
CA ILE A 29 17.81 6.69 1.47
C ILE A 29 17.00 7.99 1.59
N VAL A 30 17.21 8.75 2.66
CA VAL A 30 16.50 10.02 2.88
C VAL A 30 16.81 11.02 1.77
N LYS A 31 18.07 11.10 1.33
CA LYS A 31 18.47 11.99 0.22
C LYS A 31 17.78 11.58 -1.08
N LYS A 32 17.76 10.29 -1.41
CA LYS A 32 17.08 9.75 -2.61
C LYS A 32 15.59 10.05 -2.57
N ILE A 33 14.93 9.79 -1.44
CA ILE A 33 13.50 10.05 -1.28
C ILE A 33 13.17 11.54 -1.37
N ASN A 34 14.00 12.41 -0.82
CA ASN A 34 13.79 13.85 -0.90
C ASN A 34 13.96 14.43 -2.32
N GLN A 35 14.55 13.67 -3.24
CA GLN A 35 14.58 14.01 -4.68
C GLN A 35 13.28 13.65 -5.41
N LEU A 36 12.38 12.88 -4.79
CA LEU A 36 11.05 12.56 -5.32
C LEU A 36 10.07 13.67 -4.97
N THR A 37 10.09 14.77 -5.71
CA THR A 37 9.27 15.97 -5.40
C THR A 37 7.77 15.70 -5.45
N ASN A 38 7.35 14.78 -6.31
CA ASN A 38 5.94 14.40 -6.51
C ASN A 38 5.47 13.29 -5.57
N LEU A 39 6.30 12.82 -4.65
CA LEU A 39 5.92 11.83 -3.65
C LEU A 39 5.30 12.52 -2.43
N GLN A 40 4.05 12.20 -2.10
CA GLN A 40 3.33 12.86 -1.01
C GLN A 40 3.51 12.18 0.34
N TYR A 41 3.49 10.87 0.40
CA TYR A 41 3.71 10.12 1.64
C TYR A 41 4.50 8.83 1.43
N LEU A 42 4.98 8.27 2.53
CA LEU A 42 5.70 7.01 2.57
C LEU A 42 4.88 5.96 3.31
N SER A 43 5.13 4.69 3.02
CA SER A 43 4.49 3.58 3.71
C SER A 43 5.55 2.65 4.28
N LEU A 44 5.50 2.39 5.59
CA LEU A 44 6.48 1.54 6.26
C LEU A 44 5.94 0.13 6.43
N VAL A 45 6.61 -0.82 5.78
CA VAL A 45 6.24 -2.23 5.85
C VAL A 45 6.61 -2.81 7.22
N ASN A 46 5.66 -3.50 7.84
CA ASN A 46 5.83 -4.12 9.15
C ASN A 46 5.89 -5.64 9.05
N HIS A 47 7.05 -6.20 9.38
CA HIS A 47 7.32 -7.64 9.46
C HIS A 47 7.77 -8.07 10.86
N THR A 48 7.46 -7.28 11.89
CA THR A 48 7.88 -7.56 13.26
C THR A 48 7.28 -8.85 13.82
N ASN A 49 8.04 -9.50 14.69
CA ASN A 49 7.67 -10.79 15.29
C ASN A 49 7.52 -10.73 16.81
N ASN A 50 8.01 -9.67 17.43
CA ASN A 50 8.07 -9.50 18.88
C ASN A 50 8.05 -8.01 19.22
N ASP A 51 7.90 -7.71 20.51
CA ASP A 51 7.79 -6.34 21.00
C ASP A 51 9.08 -5.53 20.82
N GLN A 52 10.26 -6.14 20.87
CA GLN A 52 11.51 -5.43 20.60
C GLN A 52 11.56 -4.92 19.16
N GLU A 53 11.30 -5.80 18.19
CA GLU A 53 11.25 -5.42 16.77
C GLU A 53 10.17 -4.35 16.52
N TRP A 54 9.04 -4.44 17.21
CA TRP A 54 7.98 -3.44 17.16
C TRP A 54 8.48 -2.07 17.62
N HIS A 55 9.14 -1.96 18.77
CA HIS A 55 9.67 -0.68 19.25
C HIS A 55 10.78 -0.13 18.33
N GLU A 56 11.63 -1.00 17.79
CA GLU A 56 12.63 -0.61 16.80
C GLU A 56 11.97 -0.04 15.54
N LEU A 57 10.89 -0.64 15.06
CA LEU A 57 10.11 -0.18 13.92
C LEU A 57 9.51 1.20 14.18
N LEU A 58 8.86 1.42 15.33
CA LEU A 58 8.25 2.70 15.68
C LEU A 58 9.30 3.81 15.76
N THR A 59 10.40 3.55 16.46
CA THR A 59 11.50 4.51 16.58
C THR A 59 12.10 4.87 15.22
N ALA A 60 12.35 3.87 14.38
CA ALA A 60 12.87 4.08 13.04
C ALA A 60 11.87 4.86 12.17
N GLY A 61 10.58 4.54 12.26
CA GLY A 61 9.50 5.23 11.55
C GLY A 61 9.41 6.70 11.94
N GLN A 62 9.43 7.00 13.24
CA GLN A 62 9.42 8.38 13.75
C GLN A 62 10.61 9.19 13.22
N VAL A 63 11.83 8.64 13.36
CA VAL A 63 13.05 9.31 12.86
C VAL A 63 12.96 9.55 11.35
N PHE A 64 12.45 8.58 10.61
CA PHE A 64 12.33 8.67 9.16
C PHE A 64 11.28 9.70 8.72
N HIS A 65 10.12 9.74 9.38
CA HIS A 65 9.11 10.77 9.21
C HIS A 65 9.70 12.18 9.43
N MET A 66 10.41 12.39 10.54
CA MET A 66 11.05 13.68 10.84
C MET A 66 12.08 14.09 9.79
N ARG A 67 12.88 13.15 9.27
CA ARG A 67 13.94 13.44 8.29
C ARG A 67 13.43 13.67 6.86
N THR A 68 12.35 13.01 6.49
CA THR A 68 11.73 13.15 5.15
C THR A 68 10.68 14.26 5.12
N LYS A 69 10.13 14.64 6.28
CA LYS A 69 9.00 15.60 6.45
C LYS A 69 7.76 15.17 5.65
N ARG A 70 7.58 13.87 5.45
CA ARG A 70 6.41 13.28 4.79
C ARG A 70 5.59 12.48 5.77
N PRO A 71 4.26 12.47 5.64
CA PRO A 71 3.42 11.52 6.38
C PRO A 71 3.93 10.09 6.20
N LEU A 72 3.81 9.26 7.22
CA LEU A 72 4.23 7.88 7.21
C LEU A 72 3.05 6.97 7.53
N LEU A 73 2.60 6.22 6.53
CA LEU A 73 1.57 5.20 6.66
C LEU A 73 2.21 3.90 7.18
N LEU A 74 1.86 3.46 8.39
CA LEU A 74 2.39 2.22 8.95
C LEU A 74 1.51 1.02 8.58
N HIS A 75 2.11 -0.04 8.07
CA HIS A 75 1.42 -1.32 7.89
C HIS A 75 1.17 -1.99 9.25
N VAL A 76 -0.07 -2.37 9.50
CA VAL A 76 -0.47 -3.04 10.73
C VAL A 76 -1.16 -4.38 10.40
N PRO A 77 -0.37 -5.48 10.30
CA PRO A 77 -0.94 -6.81 10.13
C PRO A 77 -1.71 -7.25 11.37
N ALA A 78 -2.99 -7.54 11.22
CA ALA A 78 -3.87 -7.95 12.31
C ALA A 78 -3.34 -9.20 13.05
N GLY A 79 -2.76 -10.13 12.31
CA GLY A 79 -2.25 -11.39 12.86
C GLY A 79 -1.10 -11.27 13.85
N ILE A 80 -0.43 -10.12 13.93
CA ILE A 80 0.66 -9.89 14.91
C ILE A 80 0.19 -9.19 16.19
N ILE A 81 -1.05 -8.69 16.23
CA ILE A 81 -1.58 -7.93 17.37
C ILE A 81 -2.44 -8.83 18.25
N ALA A 82 -2.03 -9.02 19.50
CA ALA A 82 -2.88 -9.64 20.50
C ALA A 82 -3.99 -8.68 20.93
N LYS A 83 -5.23 -9.19 21.02
CA LYS A 83 -6.40 -8.35 21.38
C LYS A 83 -6.22 -7.65 22.74
N SER A 84 -5.56 -8.30 23.69
CA SER A 84 -5.26 -7.72 25.00
C SER A 84 -4.24 -6.60 24.98
N GLN A 85 -3.45 -6.48 23.90
CA GLN A 85 -2.39 -5.48 23.78
C GLN A 85 -2.78 -4.28 22.91
N ILE A 86 -3.96 -4.30 22.27
CA ILE A 86 -4.32 -3.28 21.28
C ILE A 86 -4.23 -1.87 21.87
N HIS A 87 -4.80 -1.63 23.04
CA HIS A 87 -4.78 -0.32 23.67
C HIS A 87 -3.36 0.21 23.88
N GLN A 88 -2.46 -0.64 24.39
CA GLN A 88 -1.05 -0.28 24.57
C GLN A 88 -0.36 0.02 23.24
N LYS A 89 -0.61 -0.78 22.21
CA LYS A 89 -0.06 -0.56 20.85
C LYS A 89 -0.55 0.77 20.24
N LEU A 90 -1.80 1.17 20.48
CA LEU A 90 -2.31 2.46 20.01
C LEU A 90 -1.65 3.65 20.73
N ILE A 91 -1.40 3.54 22.05
CA ILE A 91 -0.62 4.53 22.78
C ILE A 91 0.77 4.68 22.18
N GLU A 92 1.48 3.56 21.97
CA GLU A 92 2.83 3.55 21.40
C GLU A 92 2.88 4.18 20.02
N LEU A 93 1.88 3.95 19.15
CA LEU A 93 1.76 4.58 17.85
C LEU A 93 1.62 6.09 17.96
N GLN A 94 0.71 6.56 18.83
CA GLN A 94 0.46 8.00 19.03
C GLN A 94 1.68 8.71 19.61
N GLU A 95 2.36 8.12 20.60
CA GLU A 95 3.58 8.66 21.19
C GLU A 95 4.71 8.81 20.16
N ASN A 96 4.74 7.95 19.14
CA ASN A 96 5.69 8.01 18.03
C ASN A 96 5.20 8.84 16.84
N GLN A 97 4.03 9.51 16.91
CA GLN A 97 3.42 10.33 15.85
C GLN A 97 3.20 9.54 14.55
N LEU A 98 2.78 8.28 14.70
CA LEU A 98 2.46 7.38 13.59
C LEU A 98 0.94 7.20 13.51
N ASP A 99 0.27 8.26 13.05
CA ASP A 99 -1.19 8.40 13.12
C ASP A 99 -1.90 7.84 11.88
N HIS A 100 -1.16 7.36 10.87
CA HIS A 100 -1.72 6.81 9.63
C HIS A 100 -1.44 5.31 9.56
N LEU A 101 -2.49 4.50 9.48
CA LEU A 101 -2.40 3.04 9.59
C LEU A 101 -3.03 2.35 8.38
N LEU A 102 -2.29 1.43 7.75
CA LEU A 102 -2.83 0.51 6.74
C LEU A 102 -3.09 -0.85 7.40
N ILE A 103 -4.35 -1.14 7.63
CA ILE A 103 -4.76 -2.36 8.32
C ILE A 103 -4.94 -3.49 7.31
N MET A 104 -4.23 -4.59 7.53
CA MET A 104 -4.31 -5.79 6.69
C MET A 104 -4.40 -7.05 7.53
N ARG A 105 -4.79 -8.17 6.92
CA ARG A 105 -4.82 -9.46 7.64
C ARG A 105 -3.41 -9.91 8.04
N GLY A 106 -2.45 -9.69 7.15
CA GLY A 106 -1.11 -10.25 7.23
C GLY A 106 -1.05 -11.66 6.62
N ASP A 107 0.17 -12.14 6.37
CA ASP A 107 0.42 -13.42 5.65
C ASP A 107 0.55 -14.61 6.61
N ARG A 108 0.72 -14.37 7.89
CA ARG A 108 0.93 -15.41 8.90
C ARG A 108 -0.37 -15.94 9.47
N ILE A 109 -0.34 -17.20 9.90
CA ILE A 109 -1.40 -17.78 10.73
C ILE A 109 -1.33 -17.09 12.10
N ALA A 110 -2.40 -16.37 12.45
CA ALA A 110 -2.48 -15.66 13.71
C ALA A 110 -2.65 -16.62 14.90
N PRO A 111 -1.92 -16.44 16.01
CA PRO A 111 -2.23 -17.12 17.29
C PRO A 111 -3.69 -16.86 17.71
N ALA A 112 -4.28 -17.77 18.48
CA ALA A 112 -5.70 -17.65 18.88
C ALA A 112 -6.03 -16.36 19.65
N ALA A 113 -5.06 -15.81 20.39
CA ALA A 113 -5.22 -14.55 21.14
C ALA A 113 -5.18 -13.29 20.26
N ASN A 114 -4.73 -13.41 19.00
CA ASN A 114 -4.53 -12.28 18.10
C ASN A 114 -5.79 -12.00 17.25
N TYR A 115 -5.75 -10.90 16.49
CA TYR A 115 -6.78 -10.63 15.49
C TYR A 115 -6.59 -11.57 14.28
N HIS A 116 -7.71 -12.16 13.82
CA HIS A 116 -7.73 -13.05 12.66
C HIS A 116 -8.22 -12.36 11.39
N SER A 117 -8.72 -11.14 11.50
CA SER A 117 -9.18 -10.35 10.36
C SER A 117 -8.82 -8.88 10.51
N ALA A 118 -8.52 -8.23 9.38
CA ALA A 118 -8.32 -6.79 9.31
C ALA A 118 -9.57 -6.02 9.77
N THR A 119 -10.76 -6.49 9.43
CA THR A 119 -12.03 -5.84 9.77
C THR A 119 -12.24 -5.76 11.28
N ASN A 120 -11.90 -6.81 12.03
CA ASN A 120 -12.03 -6.78 13.50
C ASN A 120 -11.04 -5.80 14.14
N LEU A 121 -9.80 -5.77 13.65
CA LEU A 121 -8.81 -4.80 14.14
C LEU A 121 -9.22 -3.37 13.78
N LEU A 122 -9.64 -3.11 12.54
CA LEU A 122 -10.19 -1.81 12.11
C LEU A 122 -11.28 -1.33 13.05
N LYS A 123 -12.27 -2.19 13.31
CA LYS A 123 -13.41 -1.86 14.18
C LYS A 123 -12.97 -1.47 15.58
N ASP A 124 -12.06 -2.24 16.19
CA ASP A 124 -11.60 -1.97 17.55
C ASP A 124 -10.78 -0.68 17.62
N ILE A 125 -9.96 -0.38 16.61
CA ILE A 125 -9.22 0.90 16.51
C ILE A 125 -10.20 2.06 16.31
N ASN A 126 -11.14 1.96 15.38
CA ASN A 126 -12.12 3.00 15.07
C ASN A 126 -13.06 3.31 16.25
N GLN A 127 -13.32 2.34 17.12
CA GLN A 127 -14.12 2.50 18.35
C GLN A 127 -13.29 2.97 19.55
N SER A 128 -11.97 3.08 19.41
CA SER A 128 -11.10 3.57 20.48
C SER A 128 -11.22 5.08 20.64
N ALA A 129 -10.57 5.62 21.69
CA ALA A 129 -10.49 7.06 21.92
C ALA A 129 -9.37 7.76 21.10
N PHE A 130 -8.66 7.00 20.28
CA PHE A 130 -7.55 7.50 19.48
C PHE A 130 -8.02 7.91 18.08
N ASP A 131 -7.43 8.96 17.55
CA ASP A 131 -7.72 9.48 16.21
C ASP A 131 -6.61 9.03 15.26
N PHE A 132 -6.93 8.04 14.40
CA PHE A 132 -6.03 7.50 13.39
C PHE A 132 -6.70 7.54 12.02
N ASP A 133 -5.93 7.88 10.98
CA ASP A 133 -6.33 7.61 9.60
C ASP A 133 -6.25 6.12 9.31
N LEU A 134 -7.36 5.51 8.93
CA LEU A 134 -7.45 4.08 8.76
C LEU A 134 -7.62 3.68 7.29
N GLY A 135 -6.56 3.14 6.70
CA GLY A 135 -6.61 2.49 5.39
C GLY A 135 -6.83 0.99 5.48
N ALA A 136 -7.39 0.41 4.43
CA ALA A 136 -7.48 -1.04 4.27
C ALA A 136 -6.98 -1.50 2.90
N THR A 137 -6.57 -2.76 2.81
CA THR A 137 -6.17 -3.36 1.54
C THR A 137 -7.35 -3.99 0.81
N VAL A 138 -7.33 -3.97 -0.53
CA VAL A 138 -8.29 -4.65 -1.40
C VAL A 138 -7.56 -5.33 -2.55
N ASP A 139 -8.06 -6.47 -3.02
CA ASP A 139 -7.44 -7.19 -4.12
C ASP A 139 -8.36 -7.23 -5.34
N PRO A 140 -8.11 -6.40 -6.38
CA PRO A 140 -8.93 -6.38 -7.59
C PRO A 140 -8.90 -7.69 -8.37
N ASN A 141 -7.86 -8.52 -8.21
CA ASN A 141 -7.77 -9.83 -8.88
C ASN A 141 -8.87 -10.79 -8.41
N LYS A 142 -9.43 -10.58 -7.22
CA LYS A 142 -10.58 -11.36 -6.72
C LYS A 142 -11.83 -11.20 -7.59
N ILE A 143 -11.95 -10.16 -8.39
CA ILE A 143 -13.07 -9.99 -9.33
C ILE A 143 -13.09 -11.16 -10.32
N ALA A 144 -11.93 -11.58 -10.82
CA ALA A 144 -11.85 -12.69 -11.77
C ALA A 144 -12.23 -14.06 -11.16
N THR A 145 -12.07 -14.23 -9.85
CA THR A 145 -12.31 -15.52 -9.16
C THR A 145 -13.62 -15.56 -8.38
N LEU A 146 -14.00 -14.46 -7.74
CA LEU A 146 -15.16 -14.40 -6.85
C LEU A 146 -16.30 -13.52 -7.39
N GLY A 147 -16.01 -12.71 -8.41
CA GLY A 147 -16.90 -11.70 -8.96
C GLY A 147 -16.90 -10.38 -8.18
N LEU A 148 -17.27 -9.30 -8.87
CA LEU A 148 -17.33 -7.96 -8.30
C LEU A 148 -18.29 -7.84 -7.09
N PRO A 149 -19.50 -8.45 -7.06
CA PRO A 149 -20.38 -8.35 -5.90
C PRO A 149 -19.78 -8.90 -4.61
N ALA A 150 -19.04 -10.02 -4.68
CA ALA A 150 -18.38 -10.61 -3.52
C ALA A 150 -17.25 -9.70 -2.99
N LEU A 151 -16.47 -9.11 -3.88
CA LEU A 151 -15.42 -8.14 -3.48
C LEU A 151 -16.02 -6.87 -2.86
N LEU A 152 -17.13 -6.35 -3.42
CA LEU A 152 -17.82 -5.19 -2.84
C LEU A 152 -18.37 -5.51 -1.44
N SER A 153 -18.89 -6.70 -1.20
CA SER A 153 -19.33 -7.12 0.14
C SER A 153 -18.17 -7.16 1.15
N GLU A 154 -16.98 -7.59 0.73
CA GLU A 154 -15.77 -7.50 1.57
C GLU A 154 -15.40 -6.05 1.88
N ILE A 155 -15.46 -5.17 0.89
CA ILE A 155 -15.18 -3.73 1.05
C ILE A 155 -16.20 -3.06 1.96
N ASP A 156 -17.50 -3.38 1.82
CA ASP A 156 -18.57 -2.87 2.70
C ASP A 156 -18.24 -3.11 4.17
N THR A 157 -17.77 -4.31 4.50
CA THR A 157 -17.40 -4.65 5.88
C THR A 157 -16.20 -3.87 6.40
N LYS A 158 -15.23 -3.54 5.53
CA LYS A 158 -14.05 -2.74 5.88
C LYS A 158 -14.40 -1.28 6.09
N ILE A 159 -15.21 -0.71 5.20
CA ILE A 159 -15.68 0.69 5.32
C ILE A 159 -16.56 0.85 6.56
N ALA A 160 -17.50 -0.08 6.78
CA ALA A 160 -18.32 -0.08 7.99
C ALA A 160 -17.51 -0.25 9.29
N ALA A 161 -16.32 -0.85 9.21
CA ALA A 161 -15.38 -0.98 10.33
C ALA A 161 -14.48 0.24 10.53
N GLY A 162 -14.55 1.26 9.66
CA GLY A 162 -13.80 2.51 9.78
C GLY A 162 -12.70 2.72 8.74
N ALA A 163 -12.63 1.91 7.67
CA ALA A 163 -11.67 2.19 6.61
C ALA A 163 -12.07 3.44 5.82
N GLU A 164 -11.18 4.41 5.73
CA GLU A 164 -11.39 5.71 5.08
C GLU A 164 -10.83 5.76 3.66
N PHE A 165 -9.83 4.92 3.35
CA PHE A 165 -9.24 4.76 2.03
C PHE A 165 -8.84 3.31 1.78
N LEU A 166 -8.67 2.96 0.50
CA LEU A 166 -8.32 1.60 0.09
C LEU A 166 -7.06 1.60 -0.78
N ILE A 167 -6.09 0.74 -0.46
CA ILE A 167 -4.93 0.49 -1.31
C ILE A 167 -5.07 -0.91 -1.91
N THR A 168 -4.90 -1.02 -3.24
CA THR A 168 -5.03 -2.34 -3.89
C THR A 168 -3.77 -3.19 -3.67
N GLN A 169 -3.97 -4.51 -3.71
CA GLN A 169 -2.88 -5.45 -3.97
C GLN A 169 -2.32 -5.21 -5.38
N ILE A 170 -1.12 -5.71 -5.67
CA ILE A 170 -0.52 -5.71 -7.01
C ILE A 170 -1.52 -6.33 -7.99
N PHE A 171 -1.68 -5.70 -9.15
CA PHE A 171 -2.50 -6.19 -10.25
C PHE A 171 -1.86 -5.78 -11.59
N PHE A 172 -2.22 -6.48 -12.66
CA PHE A 172 -1.74 -6.19 -14.01
C PHE A 172 -2.89 -5.90 -14.99
N ASP A 173 -4.07 -6.41 -14.69
CA ASP A 173 -5.27 -6.21 -15.52
C ASP A 173 -5.99 -4.91 -15.12
N LEU A 174 -5.80 -3.87 -15.93
CA LEU A 174 -6.43 -2.56 -15.73
C LEU A 174 -7.95 -2.63 -15.83
N SER A 175 -8.52 -3.63 -16.51
CA SER A 175 -9.97 -3.76 -16.62
C SER A 175 -10.61 -4.12 -15.27
N LEU A 176 -9.95 -4.93 -14.45
CA LEU A 176 -10.41 -5.29 -13.10
C LEU A 176 -10.35 -4.08 -12.16
N PHE A 177 -9.27 -3.31 -12.23
CA PHE A 177 -9.16 -2.07 -11.46
C PHE A 177 -10.24 -1.06 -11.87
N LYS A 178 -10.46 -0.86 -13.17
CA LYS A 178 -11.49 0.05 -13.69
C LYS A 178 -12.89 -0.35 -13.23
N GLN A 179 -13.22 -1.64 -13.26
CA GLN A 179 -14.50 -2.15 -12.75
C GLN A 179 -14.68 -1.83 -11.27
N LEU A 180 -13.64 -2.08 -10.45
CA LEU A 180 -13.65 -1.78 -9.02
C LEU A 180 -13.80 -0.28 -8.77
N GLN A 181 -13.02 0.55 -9.47
CA GLN A 181 -13.05 2.02 -9.34
C GLN A 181 -14.43 2.58 -9.66
N GLN A 182 -15.04 2.14 -10.75
CA GLN A 182 -16.39 2.58 -11.15
C GLN A 182 -17.44 2.19 -10.11
N ALA A 183 -17.38 0.96 -9.59
CA ALA A 183 -18.31 0.49 -8.58
C ALA A 183 -18.15 1.24 -7.25
N LEU A 184 -16.91 1.52 -6.82
CA LEU A 184 -16.65 2.30 -5.62
C LEU A 184 -17.07 3.75 -5.76
N GLN A 185 -16.83 4.37 -6.91
CA GLN A 185 -17.26 5.75 -7.17
C GLN A 185 -18.79 5.93 -7.06
N GLN A 186 -19.55 4.90 -7.46
CA GLN A 186 -21.02 4.90 -7.32
C GLN A 186 -21.48 4.66 -5.89
N ARG A 187 -20.80 3.80 -5.14
CA ARG A 187 -21.22 3.35 -3.81
C ARG A 187 -20.63 4.15 -2.66
N TYR A 188 -19.36 4.55 -2.79
CA TYR A 188 -18.58 5.23 -1.78
C TYR A 188 -17.69 6.32 -2.42
N PRO A 189 -18.30 7.39 -3.01
CA PRO A 189 -17.55 8.43 -3.74
C PRO A 189 -16.51 9.16 -2.89
N GLN A 190 -16.66 9.14 -1.57
CA GLN A 190 -15.76 9.76 -0.61
C GLN A 190 -14.57 8.88 -0.22
N VAL A 191 -14.56 7.58 -0.60
CA VAL A 191 -13.49 6.64 -0.23
C VAL A 191 -12.49 6.52 -1.38
N PRO A 192 -11.27 7.08 -1.24
CA PRO A 192 -10.25 6.99 -2.27
C PRO A 192 -9.81 5.55 -2.53
N LEU A 193 -9.67 5.17 -3.81
CA LEU A 193 -9.03 3.94 -4.23
C LEU A 193 -7.65 4.24 -4.80
N ILE A 194 -6.63 3.71 -4.15
CA ILE A 194 -5.22 3.89 -4.51
C ILE A 194 -4.73 2.62 -5.21
N ALA A 195 -4.15 2.78 -6.40
CA ALA A 195 -3.62 1.67 -7.18
C ALA A 195 -2.25 1.21 -6.66
N GLY A 196 -2.16 -0.02 -6.19
CA GLY A 196 -0.90 -0.67 -5.82
C GLY A 196 -0.14 -1.14 -7.05
N VAL A 197 1.08 -0.63 -7.25
CA VAL A 197 1.88 -0.84 -8.46
C VAL A 197 3.24 -1.42 -8.10
N PHE A 198 3.60 -2.53 -8.76
CA PHE A 198 4.92 -3.13 -8.67
C PHE A 198 5.48 -3.34 -10.08
N PRO A 199 6.32 -2.43 -10.59
CA PRO A 199 6.96 -2.58 -11.87
C PRO A 199 7.96 -3.73 -11.87
N VAL A 200 7.56 -4.85 -12.47
CA VAL A 200 8.40 -6.05 -12.60
C VAL A 200 9.49 -5.79 -13.64
N MET A 201 10.74 -5.75 -13.22
CA MET A 201 11.90 -5.47 -14.05
C MET A 201 12.81 -6.68 -14.25
N THR A 202 12.57 -7.77 -13.52
CA THR A 202 13.39 -9.00 -13.59
C THR A 202 12.52 -10.25 -13.59
N VAL A 203 13.01 -11.31 -14.22
CA VAL A 203 12.36 -12.64 -14.20
C VAL A 203 12.16 -13.12 -12.74
N LYS A 204 13.13 -12.87 -11.86
CA LYS A 204 13.06 -13.25 -10.45
C LYS A 204 11.90 -12.57 -9.72
N GLN A 205 11.67 -11.28 -9.97
CA GLN A 205 10.51 -10.56 -9.41
C GLN A 205 9.20 -11.14 -9.92
N GLY A 206 9.11 -11.44 -11.24
CA GLY A 206 7.94 -12.07 -11.82
C GLY A 206 7.62 -13.41 -11.19
N GLN A 207 8.61 -14.29 -11.08
CA GLN A 207 8.48 -15.60 -10.42
C GLN A 207 8.05 -15.47 -8.95
N TRP A 208 8.56 -14.48 -8.25
CA TRP A 208 8.17 -14.21 -6.86
C TRP A 208 6.67 -13.87 -6.77
N ILE A 209 6.16 -13.01 -7.66
CA ILE A 209 4.74 -12.64 -7.71
C ILE A 209 3.87 -13.87 -8.00
N GLU A 210 4.24 -14.66 -9.01
CA GLU A 210 3.49 -15.87 -9.37
C GLU A 210 3.44 -16.88 -8.23
N ASN A 211 4.57 -17.10 -7.55
CA ASN A 211 4.69 -18.09 -6.48
C ASN A 211 4.05 -17.65 -5.16
N ASN A 212 4.11 -16.35 -4.81
CA ASN A 212 3.66 -15.86 -3.51
C ASN A 212 2.29 -15.20 -3.53
N LEU A 213 1.92 -14.58 -4.66
CA LEU A 213 0.63 -13.92 -4.80
C LEU A 213 -0.34 -14.70 -5.71
N GLY A 214 0.11 -15.78 -6.35
CA GLY A 214 -0.70 -16.58 -7.27
C GLY A 214 -1.13 -15.83 -8.53
N GLN A 215 -0.50 -14.70 -8.85
CA GLN A 215 -0.86 -13.85 -9.97
C GLN A 215 0.03 -14.15 -11.17
N LYS A 216 -0.58 -14.50 -12.30
CA LYS A 216 0.14 -14.70 -13.57
C LYS A 216 0.51 -13.34 -14.17
N LEU A 217 1.74 -13.25 -14.65
CA LEU A 217 2.17 -12.07 -15.41
C LEU A 217 1.48 -12.04 -16.78
N PRO A 218 1.14 -10.84 -17.30
CA PRO A 218 0.69 -10.69 -18.67
C PRO A 218 1.75 -11.21 -19.65
N LEU A 219 1.32 -11.90 -20.73
CA LEU A 219 2.22 -12.44 -21.76
C LEU A 219 3.12 -11.36 -22.35
N ALA A 220 2.59 -10.17 -22.57
CA ALA A 220 3.35 -9.02 -23.06
C ALA A 220 4.50 -8.61 -22.14
N LEU A 221 4.33 -8.72 -20.82
CA LEU A 221 5.37 -8.45 -19.82
C LEU A 221 6.37 -9.60 -19.77
N THR A 222 5.91 -10.84 -19.74
CA THR A 222 6.77 -12.04 -19.72
C THR A 222 7.71 -12.07 -20.93
N ASN A 223 7.21 -11.78 -22.13
CA ASN A 223 8.02 -11.73 -23.34
C ASN A 223 9.12 -10.66 -23.27
N ARG A 224 8.82 -9.49 -22.68
CA ARG A 224 9.83 -8.42 -22.50
C ARG A 224 10.88 -8.77 -21.43
N LEU A 225 10.50 -9.47 -20.38
CA LEU A 225 11.45 -9.92 -19.34
C LEU A 225 12.50 -10.89 -19.87
N THR A 226 12.16 -11.64 -20.93
CA THR A 226 13.06 -12.65 -21.55
C THR A 226 13.78 -12.16 -22.81
N SER A 227 13.43 -10.98 -23.37
CA SER A 227 14.07 -10.39 -24.55
C SER A 227 15.26 -9.50 -24.20
N LEU A 228 16.22 -9.37 -25.11
CA LEU A 228 17.37 -8.47 -24.97
C LEU A 228 17.27 -7.33 -26.01
N PRO A 229 17.54 -6.05 -25.66
CA PRO A 229 17.81 -5.51 -24.31
C PRO A 229 16.51 -5.27 -23.52
N ALA A 230 16.33 -6.00 -22.43
CA ALA A 230 15.10 -5.99 -21.64
C ALA A 230 14.79 -4.62 -20.98
N ASN A 231 15.79 -3.92 -20.48
CA ASN A 231 15.59 -2.82 -19.54
C ASN A 231 14.80 -1.63 -20.14
N GLN A 232 15.16 -1.16 -21.33
CA GLN A 232 14.48 -0.01 -21.95
C GLN A 232 13.04 -0.33 -22.37
N GLN A 233 12.82 -1.53 -22.90
CA GLN A 233 11.47 -1.98 -23.30
C GLN A 233 10.55 -2.18 -22.10
N LEU A 234 11.10 -2.65 -20.96
CA LEU A 234 10.35 -2.79 -19.72
C LEU A 234 10.00 -1.42 -19.12
N LYS A 235 10.93 -0.49 -19.11
CA LYS A 235 10.65 0.89 -18.67
C LYS A 235 9.53 1.52 -19.49
N GLN A 236 9.62 1.45 -20.81
CA GLN A 236 8.58 1.98 -21.70
C GLN A 236 7.23 1.30 -21.46
N TYR A 237 7.21 -0.04 -21.31
CA TYR A 237 5.99 -0.78 -20.97
C TYR A 237 5.32 -0.24 -19.70
N TRP A 238 6.09 0.00 -18.63
CA TRP A 238 5.55 0.48 -17.38
C TRP A 238 5.12 1.96 -17.43
N CYS A 239 5.82 2.79 -18.19
CA CYS A 239 5.37 4.15 -18.45
C CYS A 239 4.02 4.18 -19.18
N ASP A 240 3.85 3.35 -20.19
CA ASP A 240 2.60 3.28 -20.96
C ASP A 240 1.47 2.67 -20.12
N TRP A 241 1.76 1.60 -19.37
CA TRP A 241 0.80 0.99 -18.44
C TRP A 241 0.32 1.98 -17.37
N LEU A 242 1.22 2.80 -16.81
CA LEU A 242 0.86 3.80 -15.81
C LEU A 242 0.00 4.93 -16.40
N LYS A 243 0.26 5.34 -17.64
CA LYS A 243 -0.61 6.29 -18.36
C LYS A 243 -2.01 5.73 -18.55
N GLU A 244 -2.14 4.47 -18.93
CA GLU A 244 -3.45 3.80 -19.07
C GLU A 244 -4.14 3.67 -17.70
N LEU A 245 -3.42 3.32 -16.63
CA LEU A 245 -3.96 3.28 -15.28
C LEU A 245 -4.57 4.63 -14.89
N ARG A 246 -3.91 5.75 -15.17
CA ARG A 246 -4.43 7.09 -14.85
C ARG A 246 -5.78 7.38 -15.51
N LEU A 247 -6.00 6.88 -16.71
CA LEU A 247 -7.29 7.04 -17.41
C LEU A 247 -8.43 6.28 -16.72
N THR A 248 -8.13 5.37 -15.81
CA THR A 248 -9.15 4.69 -15.00
C THR A 248 -9.61 5.50 -13.78
N GLY A 249 -8.92 6.62 -13.48
CA GLY A 249 -9.28 7.56 -12.41
C GLY A 249 -8.92 7.13 -10.98
N PRO A 250 -7.73 6.53 -10.72
CA PRO A 250 -7.30 6.24 -9.35
C PRO A 250 -7.12 7.54 -8.55
N ALA A 251 -7.40 7.50 -7.26
CA ALA A 251 -7.09 8.62 -6.35
C ALA A 251 -5.59 8.78 -6.14
N GLY A 252 -4.83 7.69 -6.26
CA GLY A 252 -3.38 7.68 -6.11
C GLY A 252 -2.73 6.44 -6.69
N VAL A 253 -1.39 6.47 -6.74
CA VAL A 253 -0.52 5.35 -7.11
C VAL A 253 0.41 5.07 -5.94
N HIS A 254 0.42 3.82 -5.49
CA HIS A 254 1.24 3.33 -4.40
C HIS A 254 2.26 2.34 -4.92
N PHE A 255 3.54 2.71 -4.90
CA PHE A 255 4.64 1.83 -5.32
C PHE A 255 5.05 0.90 -4.19
N PHE A 256 5.00 -0.40 -4.43
CA PHE A 256 5.45 -1.41 -3.48
C PHE A 256 6.97 -1.38 -3.26
N ALA A 257 7.44 -1.91 -2.13
CA ALA A 257 8.86 -2.01 -1.81
C ALA A 257 9.66 -2.88 -2.81
N GLY A 258 10.97 -2.65 -2.88
CA GLY A 258 11.86 -3.42 -3.75
C GLY A 258 11.97 -2.89 -5.18
N ILE A 259 11.50 -1.69 -5.44
CA ILE A 259 11.64 -0.97 -6.73
C ILE A 259 12.81 0.01 -6.62
N ASP A 260 13.56 0.17 -7.72
CA ASP A 260 14.58 1.21 -7.81
C ASP A 260 13.95 2.60 -7.71
N ILE A 261 14.39 3.39 -6.74
CA ILE A 261 13.89 4.76 -6.48
C ILE A 261 14.07 5.68 -7.69
N ALA A 262 15.16 5.51 -8.45
CA ALA A 262 15.36 6.30 -9.66
C ALA A 262 14.31 5.97 -10.73
N PHE A 263 13.91 4.71 -10.80
CA PHE A 263 12.84 4.30 -11.72
C PHE A 263 11.45 4.76 -11.23
N VAL A 264 11.19 4.74 -9.93
CA VAL A 264 9.96 5.34 -9.36
C VAL A 264 9.88 6.83 -9.74
N LYS A 265 10.99 7.56 -9.65
CA LYS A 265 11.05 8.96 -10.10
C LYS A 265 10.68 9.11 -11.57
N GLU A 266 11.30 8.30 -12.44
CA GLU A 266 11.01 8.31 -13.88
C GLU A 266 9.53 8.04 -14.17
N LEU A 267 8.92 7.08 -13.50
CA LEU A 267 7.50 6.76 -13.61
C LEU A 267 6.59 7.92 -13.15
N MET A 268 6.91 8.56 -12.04
CA MET A 268 6.15 9.72 -11.55
C MET A 268 6.26 10.90 -12.53
N ASP A 269 7.46 11.19 -13.05
CA ASP A 269 7.71 12.32 -13.95
C ASP A 269 7.04 12.11 -15.33
N THR A 270 6.94 10.88 -15.82
CA THR A 270 6.24 10.55 -17.08
C THR A 270 4.72 10.52 -16.94
N SER A 271 4.22 10.60 -15.71
CA SER A 271 2.81 10.55 -15.39
C SER A 271 2.14 11.94 -15.42
N TYR A 272 2.89 12.99 -15.65
CA TYR A 272 2.40 14.35 -15.89
C TYR A 272 2.51 14.67 -17.38
#